data_774f3ead70f3b43a249cbc3096b7772e
#
_entry.id   774f3ead70f3b43a249cbc3096b7772e
#
_cell.length_a   1.000
_cell.length_b   1.000
_cell.length_c   1.000
_cell.angle_alpha   90.00
_cell.angle_beta   90.00
_cell.angle_gamma   90.00
#
_symmetry.space_group_name_H-M   'P 1'
#
loop_
_entity.id
_entity.type
_entity.pdbx_description
1 polymer ?
#
loop_
_entity_poly.entity_id
_entity_poly.type
_entity_poly.pdbx_seq_one_letter_code
_entity_poly.pdbx_strand_id
1 'polypeptide(L)'
;MPARVEVYATQTCPYCRRARALLAEKGVEYELIDVGAEPERRAEMTQRADGRRTVPQIFIDGVGIGGSDDLHALDEGGKLDALLGL
;
A
#
# COMPACT_ATOMS: atom_id res chain seq x y z
N MET A 1 -15.08 9.70 -7.77
CA MET A 1 -14.04 8.95 -8.48
C MET A 1 -13.27 8.11 -7.49
N PRO A 2 -12.91 6.87 -7.86
CA PRO A 2 -12.12 6.04 -6.95
C PRO A 2 -10.74 6.64 -6.72
N ALA A 3 -10.20 6.41 -5.54
CA ALA A 3 -8.86 6.84 -5.20
C ALA A 3 -7.81 6.05 -6.01
N ARG A 4 -6.68 6.68 -6.27
CA ARG A 4 -5.54 5.99 -6.87
C ARG A 4 -4.75 5.31 -5.77
N VAL A 5 -4.65 3.98 -5.84
CA VAL A 5 -3.97 3.18 -4.83
C VAL A 5 -2.73 2.54 -5.43
N GLU A 6 -1.59 2.72 -4.78
CA GLU A 6 -0.32 2.13 -5.20
C GLU A 6 0.25 1.32 -4.05
N VAL A 7 0.70 0.10 -4.33
CA VAL A 7 1.28 -0.80 -3.32
C VAL A 7 2.66 -1.24 -3.80
N TYR A 8 3.68 -0.84 -3.06
CA TYR A 8 5.04 -1.36 -3.26
C TYR A 8 5.21 -2.61 -2.42
N ALA A 9 5.59 -3.71 -3.04
CA ALA A 9 5.58 -5.01 -2.38
C ALA A 9 6.63 -5.95 -2.96
N THR A 10 6.79 -7.11 -2.30
CA THR A 10 7.53 -8.26 -2.84
C THR A 10 6.60 -9.47 -2.86
N GLN A 11 6.93 -10.47 -3.68
CA GLN A 11 6.05 -11.63 -3.87
C GLN A 11 5.98 -12.54 -2.65
N THR A 12 7.01 -12.58 -1.84
CA THR A 12 7.12 -13.52 -0.73
C THR A 12 6.83 -12.91 0.63
N CYS A 13 6.38 -11.67 0.68
CA CYS A 13 6.13 -10.95 1.93
C CYS A 13 4.73 -11.24 2.48
N PRO A 14 4.59 -11.85 3.66
CA PRO A 14 3.27 -12.10 4.26
C PRO A 14 2.47 -10.83 4.55
N TYR A 15 3.15 -9.77 4.99
CA TYR A 15 2.51 -8.48 5.25
C TYR A 15 1.98 -7.84 3.96
N CYS A 16 2.69 -8.04 2.84
CA CYS A 16 2.23 -7.58 1.54
C CYS A 16 0.95 -8.29 1.13
N ARG A 17 0.87 -9.60 1.36
CA ARG A 17 -0.34 -10.39 1.08
C ARG A 17 -1.52 -9.90 1.92
N ARG A 18 -1.29 -9.60 3.19
CA ARG A 18 -2.35 -9.10 4.08
C ARG A 18 -2.89 -7.76 3.62
N ALA A 19 -2.01 -6.85 3.23
CA ALA A 19 -2.41 -5.55 2.71
C ALA A 19 -3.21 -5.70 1.41
N ARG A 20 -2.73 -6.53 0.49
CA ARG A 20 -3.40 -6.78 -0.78
C ARG A 20 -4.77 -7.43 -0.58
N ALA A 21 -4.86 -8.37 0.36
CA ALA A 21 -6.12 -9.03 0.67
C ALA A 21 -7.16 -8.03 1.19
N LEU A 22 -6.76 -7.12 2.05
CA LEU A 22 -7.67 -6.09 2.56
C LEU A 22 -8.18 -5.18 1.43
N LEU A 23 -7.29 -4.75 0.55
CA LEU A 23 -7.69 -3.91 -0.59
C LEU A 23 -8.63 -4.66 -1.54
N ALA A 24 -8.35 -5.94 -1.78
CA ALA A 24 -9.23 -6.79 -2.61
C ALA A 24 -10.60 -6.96 -1.95
N GLU A 25 -10.64 -7.13 -0.64
CA GLU A 25 -11.87 -7.23 0.13
C GLU A 25 -12.72 -5.97 0.01
N LYS A 26 -12.06 -4.80 -0.06
CA LYS A 26 -12.74 -3.52 -0.26
C LYS A 26 -13.19 -3.31 -1.71
N GLY A 27 -12.80 -4.19 -2.61
CA GLY A 27 -13.19 -4.10 -4.02
C GLY A 27 -12.51 -2.99 -4.80
N VAL A 28 -11.38 -2.48 -4.31
CA VAL A 28 -10.65 -1.40 -4.99
C VAL A 28 -9.55 -1.96 -5.87
N GLU A 29 -9.32 -1.32 -7.00
CA GLU A 29 -8.18 -1.61 -7.85
C GLU A 29 -6.96 -0.88 -7.32
N TYR A 30 -5.79 -1.50 -7.45
CA TYR A 30 -4.53 -0.88 -7.06
C TYR A 30 -3.42 -1.26 -8.03
N GLU A 31 -2.44 -0.38 -8.15
CA GLU A 31 -1.23 -0.67 -8.92
C GLU A 31 -0.26 -1.40 -8.00
N LEU A 32 0.21 -2.57 -8.42
CA LEU A 32 1.20 -3.33 -7.68
C LEU A 32 2.57 -3.06 -8.28
N ILE A 33 3.49 -2.56 -7.44
CA ILE A 33 4.87 -2.30 -7.84
C ILE A 33 5.75 -3.31 -7.12
N ASP A 34 6.29 -4.27 -7.87
CA ASP A 34 7.12 -5.34 -7.31
C ASP A 34 8.57 -4.87 -7.23
N VAL A 35 9.00 -4.45 -6.04
CA VAL A 35 10.36 -3.96 -5.82
C VAL A 35 11.38 -5.10 -5.71
N GLY A 36 10.92 -6.33 -5.63
CA GLY A 36 11.78 -7.50 -5.75
C GLY A 36 12.19 -7.76 -7.19
N ALA A 37 11.23 -7.59 -8.11
CA ALA A 37 11.48 -7.74 -9.57
C ALA A 37 12.13 -6.49 -10.15
N GLU A 38 11.83 -5.31 -9.60
CA GLU A 38 12.36 -4.02 -10.05
C GLU A 38 13.08 -3.33 -8.88
N PRO A 39 14.31 -3.76 -8.53
CA PRO A 39 14.99 -3.23 -7.34
C PRO A 39 15.23 -1.73 -7.36
N GLU A 40 15.36 -1.13 -8.54
CA GLU A 40 15.54 0.31 -8.69
C GLU A 40 14.31 1.09 -8.19
N ARG A 41 13.15 0.48 -8.20
CA ARG A 41 11.94 1.12 -7.71
C ARG A 41 11.85 1.13 -6.18
N ARG A 42 12.70 0.35 -5.51
CA ARG A 42 12.79 0.39 -4.05
C ARG A 42 13.31 1.74 -3.55
N ALA A 43 14.24 2.34 -4.27
CA ALA A 43 14.72 3.68 -3.94
C ALA A 43 13.60 4.73 -4.07
N GLU A 44 12.79 4.62 -5.12
CA GLU A 44 11.60 5.45 -5.31
C GLU A 44 10.64 5.30 -4.12
N MET A 45 10.36 4.07 -3.73
CA MET A 45 9.50 3.77 -2.59
C MET A 45 10.04 4.42 -1.31
N THR A 46 11.30 4.23 -1.02
CA THR A 46 11.95 4.75 0.19
C THR A 46 11.87 6.28 0.24
N GLN A 47 12.12 6.92 -0.89
CA GLN A 47 12.03 8.37 -0.99
C GLN A 47 10.61 8.87 -0.72
N ARG A 48 9.62 8.23 -1.31
CA ARG A 48 8.20 8.58 -1.12
C ARG A 48 7.72 8.30 0.31
N ALA A 49 8.31 7.31 0.97
CA ALA A 49 7.90 6.85 2.30
C ALA A 49 8.72 7.49 3.43
N ASP A 50 9.33 8.65 3.17
CA ASP A 50 10.12 9.40 4.15
C ASP A 50 11.24 8.56 4.78
N GLY A 51 11.90 7.75 3.97
CA GLY A 51 13.04 6.93 4.39
C GLY A 51 12.70 5.52 4.83
N ARG A 52 11.43 5.14 4.88
CA ARG A 52 11.03 3.77 5.23
C ARG A 52 11.38 2.82 4.09
N ARG A 53 12.04 1.73 4.42
CA ARG A 53 12.55 0.73 3.46
C ARG A 53 11.77 -0.57 3.47
N THR A 54 10.84 -0.73 4.39
CA THR A 54 10.07 -1.96 4.56
C THR A 54 8.95 -2.05 3.53
N VAL A 55 8.56 -3.28 3.20
CA VAL A 55 7.41 -3.57 2.35
C VAL A 55 6.32 -4.23 3.20
N PRO A 56 5.04 -4.02 2.91
CA PRO A 56 4.55 -3.15 1.85
C PRO A 56 4.63 -1.66 2.24
N GLN A 57 4.58 -0.79 1.23
CA GLN A 57 4.33 0.63 1.43
C GLN A 57 3.15 1.01 0.54
N ILE A 58 2.11 1.55 1.13
CA ILE A 58 0.85 1.85 0.45
C ILE A 58 0.70 3.36 0.31
N PHE A 59 0.28 3.81 -0.87
CA PHE A 59 -0.01 5.22 -1.15
C PHE A 59 -1.44 5.33 -1.69
N ILE A 60 -2.20 6.25 -1.12
CA ILE A 60 -3.57 6.54 -1.57
C ILE A 60 -3.60 8.00 -2.00
N ASP A 61 -3.88 8.24 -3.28
CA ASP A 61 -3.84 9.57 -3.89
C ASP A 61 -2.51 10.29 -3.64
N GLY A 62 -1.42 9.53 -3.69
CA GLY A 62 -0.07 10.07 -3.50
C GLY A 62 0.34 10.25 -2.04
N VAL A 63 -0.55 10.00 -1.09
CA VAL A 63 -0.26 10.13 0.34
C VAL A 63 0.20 8.80 0.90
N GLY A 64 1.36 8.80 1.57
CA GLY A 64 1.91 7.59 2.20
C GLY A 64 1.09 7.16 3.40
N ILE A 65 0.55 5.94 3.33
CA ILE A 65 -0.21 5.34 4.43
C ILE A 65 0.71 4.58 5.37
N GLY A 66 1.75 3.99 4.84
CA GLY A 66 2.65 3.12 5.57
C GLY A 66 2.53 1.68 5.16
N GLY A 67 2.73 0.77 6.11
CA GLY A 67 2.69 -0.66 5.87
C GLY A 67 1.33 -1.29 6.11
N SER A 68 1.34 -2.64 6.17
CA SER A 68 0.12 -3.41 6.38
C SER A 68 -0.58 -3.08 7.69
N ASP A 69 0.18 -2.93 8.78
CA ASP A 69 -0.40 -2.62 10.10
C ASP A 69 -1.07 -1.23 10.08
N ASP A 70 -0.44 -0.27 9.41
CA ASP A 70 -1.01 1.07 9.29
C ASP A 70 -2.31 1.05 8.50
N LEU A 71 -2.36 0.27 7.41
CA LEU A 71 -3.54 0.10 6.59
C LEU A 71 -4.69 -0.52 7.39
N HIS A 72 -4.40 -1.58 8.14
CA HIS A 72 -5.40 -2.26 8.97
C HIS A 72 -5.90 -1.35 10.11
N ALA A 73 -5.01 -0.54 10.69
CA ALA A 73 -5.40 0.41 11.73
C ALA A 73 -6.39 1.45 11.20
N LEU A 74 -6.17 1.94 9.98
CA LEU A 74 -7.11 2.87 9.35
C LEU A 74 -8.48 2.21 9.11
N ASP A 75 -8.47 0.94 8.72
CA ASP A 75 -9.72 0.20 8.51
C ASP A 75 -10.47 0.00 9.82
N GLU A 76 -9.77 -0.41 10.87
CA GLU A 76 -10.36 -0.61 12.20
C GLU A 76 -10.91 0.70 12.77
N GLY A 77 -10.26 1.81 12.48
CA GLY A 77 -10.71 3.13 12.90
C GLY A 77 -11.82 3.72 12.06
N GLY A 78 -12.27 3.00 11.02
CA GLY A 78 -13.34 3.46 10.14
C GLY A 78 -12.93 4.56 9.19
N LYS A 79 -11.64 4.75 8.96
CA LYS A 79 -11.13 5.84 8.13
C LYS A 79 -10.72 5.41 6.72
N LEU A 80 -10.49 4.11 6.52
CA LEU A 80 -9.95 3.62 5.26
C LEU A 80 -10.93 3.79 4.10
N ASP A 81 -12.19 3.49 4.31
CA ASP A 81 -13.20 3.57 3.23
C ASP A 81 -13.28 4.97 2.64
N ALA A 82 -13.25 6.00 3.48
CA ALA A 82 -13.28 7.38 3.01
C ALA A 82 -12.04 7.72 2.17
N LEU A 83 -10.87 7.26 2.60
CA LEU A 83 -9.63 7.48 1.86
C LEU A 83 -9.64 6.78 0.51
N LEU A 84 -10.29 5.62 0.43
CA LEU A 84 -10.43 4.85 -0.82
C LEU A 84 -11.53 5.38 -1.74
N GLY A 85 -12.33 6.33 -1.28
CA GLY A 85 -13.43 6.86 -2.06
C GLY A 85 -14.67 5.98 -2.06
N LEU A 86 -14.82 5.17 -1.04
CA LEU A 86 -15.95 4.26 -0.89
C LEU A 86 -17.09 4.87 -0.10
#